data_7496da47e73be471d109814981157567
#
_entry.id   7496da47e73be471d109814981157567
#
_cell.length_a   1.000
_cell.length_b   1.000
_cell.length_c   1.000
_cell.angle_alpha   90.00
_cell.angle_beta   90.00
_cell.angle_gamma   90.00
#
_symmetry.space_group_name_H-M   'P 1'
#
loop_
_entity.id
_entity.type
_entity.pdbx_description
1 polymer ?
#
loop_
_entity_poly.entity_id
_entity_poly.type
_entity_poly.pdbx_seq_one_letter_code
_entity_poly.pdbx_strand_id
1 'polypeptide(L)'
;MLITALIVSAAAFSAPAPSSPEAHAIGTVPVVALRDDCSQSAPGVRINVSGLKDRSGRLKLELYPANADDFLKGDRELLKAGKVFRRVVTTVPSSGVVSLCVPAPSPGRYAVVVIHKRDGAPKFNISNDGVGLPGLDRIGRRRPNFEQAVVLVPDQITTVAMRMQYLHGLAGFRPEPH
;
A
#
# COMPACT_ATOMS: atom_id res chain seq x y z
N MET A 1 -67.83 56.29 13.82
CA MET A 1 -67.29 55.67 12.61
C MET A 1 -66.33 54.55 13.01
N LEU A 2 -66.84 53.31 13.05
CA LEU A 2 -66.02 52.14 13.38
C LEU A 2 -65.48 51.53 12.08
N ILE A 3 -64.16 51.36 11.98
CA ILE A 3 -63.51 50.68 10.88
C ILE A 3 -63.07 49.29 11.40
N THR A 4 -63.76 48.27 10.91
CA THR A 4 -63.48 46.88 11.24
C THR A 4 -62.36 46.37 10.28
N ALA A 5 -61.21 46.01 10.84
CA ALA A 5 -60.11 45.44 10.05
C ALA A 5 -60.30 43.88 9.98
N LEU A 6 -60.43 43.39 8.77
CA LEU A 6 -60.43 41.93 8.47
C LEU A 6 -58.99 41.41 8.46
N ILE A 7 -58.70 40.46 9.33
CA ILE A 7 -57.43 39.72 9.31
C ILE A 7 -57.63 38.48 8.44
N VAL A 8 -56.93 38.43 7.27
CA VAL A 8 -56.86 37.23 6.43
C VAL A 8 -55.71 36.37 6.87
N SER A 9 -56.00 35.23 7.46
CA SER A 9 -54.98 34.20 7.80
C SER A 9 -54.65 33.41 6.53
N ALA A 10 -53.42 33.53 6.06
CA ALA A 10 -52.85 32.67 5.01
C ALA A 10 -52.36 31.35 5.60
N ALA A 11 -53.02 30.26 5.27
CA ALA A 11 -52.55 28.91 5.59
C ALA A 11 -51.41 28.52 4.65
N ALA A 12 -50.20 28.34 5.18
CA ALA A 12 -49.05 27.81 4.44
C ALA A 12 -49.20 26.29 4.26
N PHE A 13 -49.41 25.87 3.05
CA PHE A 13 -49.31 24.47 2.66
C PHE A 13 -47.82 24.07 2.58
N SER A 14 -47.34 23.27 3.55
CA SER A 14 -46.05 22.60 3.46
C SER A 14 -46.17 21.39 2.55
N ALA A 15 -45.54 21.46 1.37
CA ALA A 15 -45.37 20.29 0.51
C ALA A 15 -44.38 19.32 1.09
N PRO A 16 -44.63 17.98 1.04
CA PRO A 16 -43.65 17.01 1.47
C PRO A 16 -42.45 17.02 0.51
N ALA A 17 -41.23 17.02 1.07
CA ALA A 17 -39.99 16.90 0.33
C ALA A 17 -39.89 15.53 -0.36
N PRO A 18 -39.38 15.48 -1.62
CA PRO A 18 -39.16 14.20 -2.27
C PRO A 18 -38.11 13.39 -1.51
N SER A 19 -38.46 12.17 -1.13
CA SER A 19 -37.57 11.16 -0.58
C SER A 19 -36.50 10.82 -1.62
N SER A 20 -35.25 11.15 -1.32
CA SER A 20 -34.08 10.72 -2.11
C SER A 20 -34.01 9.19 -2.13
N PRO A 21 -33.72 8.56 -3.29
CA PRO A 21 -33.51 7.13 -3.33
C PRO A 21 -32.30 6.77 -2.48
N GLU A 22 -32.48 5.85 -1.54
CA GLU A 22 -31.39 5.24 -0.78
C GLU A 22 -30.41 4.61 -1.78
N ALA A 23 -29.24 5.25 -1.89
CA ALA A 23 -28.08 4.66 -2.56
C ALA A 23 -27.75 3.37 -1.80
N HIS A 24 -27.96 2.23 -2.44
CA HIS A 24 -27.48 0.95 -1.95
C HIS A 24 -25.98 1.08 -1.74
N ALA A 25 -25.55 1.13 -0.48
CA ALA A 25 -24.16 1.09 -0.11
C ALA A 25 -23.58 -0.24 -0.60
N ILE A 26 -22.87 -0.17 -1.75
CA ILE A 26 -21.95 -1.23 -2.13
C ILE A 26 -20.98 -1.33 -0.96
N GLY A 27 -20.97 -2.50 -0.31
CA GLY A 27 -20.24 -2.74 0.93
C GLY A 27 -18.80 -2.25 0.80
N THR A 28 -18.50 -1.16 1.47
CA THR A 28 -17.16 -0.63 1.61
C THR A 28 -16.40 -1.63 2.47
N VAL A 29 -15.57 -2.46 1.85
CA VAL A 29 -14.62 -3.32 2.57
C VAL A 29 -13.78 -2.37 3.42
N PRO A 30 -13.74 -2.53 4.75
CA PRO A 30 -12.97 -1.61 5.58
C PRO A 30 -11.50 -1.69 5.18
N VAL A 31 -10.98 -0.61 4.61
CA VAL A 31 -9.54 -0.43 4.43
C VAL A 31 -8.97 -0.21 5.82
N VAL A 32 -8.40 -1.26 6.40
CA VAL A 32 -7.59 -1.11 7.61
C VAL A 32 -6.32 -0.40 7.18
N ALA A 33 -6.31 0.92 7.31
CA ALA A 33 -5.13 1.75 7.09
C ALA A 33 -4.11 1.40 8.18
N LEU A 34 -3.21 0.50 7.85
CA LEU A 34 -2.02 0.25 8.64
C LEU A 34 -1.15 1.49 8.54
N ARG A 35 -0.85 2.12 9.66
CA ARG A 35 -0.09 3.36 9.88
C ARG A 35 0.38 4.00 8.59
N ASP A 36 -0.33 5.02 8.15
CA ASP A 36 0.01 5.78 6.95
C ASP A 36 1.16 6.73 7.30
N ASP A 37 2.39 6.22 7.28
CA ASP A 37 3.59 7.00 7.55
C ASP A 37 3.90 8.02 6.45
N CYS A 38 3.04 8.10 5.41
CA CYS A 38 3.18 9.01 4.30
C CYS A 38 2.19 10.18 4.38
N SER A 39 2.70 11.40 4.41
CA SER A 39 1.92 12.60 4.12
C SER A 39 1.55 12.64 2.63
N GLN A 40 0.32 12.97 2.31
CA GLN A 40 -0.16 13.09 0.91
C GLN A 40 0.63 14.14 0.09
N SER A 41 1.24 15.10 0.76
CA SER A 41 1.99 16.23 0.15
C SER A 41 3.50 16.04 0.12
N ALA A 42 3.99 14.83 0.36
CA ALA A 42 5.43 14.53 0.35
C ALA A 42 5.76 13.36 -0.58
N PRO A 43 6.97 13.30 -1.14
CA PRO A 43 7.43 12.17 -1.93
C PRO A 43 7.34 10.86 -1.17
N GLY A 44 6.84 9.82 -1.81
CA GLY A 44 6.73 8.50 -1.19
C GLY A 44 6.17 7.44 -2.13
N VAL A 45 6.22 6.20 -1.68
CA VAL A 45 5.68 5.05 -2.41
C VAL A 45 4.66 4.34 -1.55
N ARG A 46 3.43 4.30 -2.03
CA ARG A 46 2.34 3.48 -1.48
C ARG A 46 2.29 2.17 -2.24
N ILE A 47 2.32 1.06 -1.54
CA ILE A 47 2.27 -0.27 -2.11
C ILE A 47 0.96 -0.94 -1.73
N ASN A 48 0.15 -1.31 -2.73
CA ASN A 48 -1.01 -2.18 -2.55
C ASN A 48 -0.56 -3.63 -2.77
N VAL A 49 -0.57 -4.41 -1.69
CA VAL A 49 -0.07 -5.80 -1.68
C VAL A 49 -1.23 -6.77 -1.94
N SER A 50 -1.01 -7.68 -2.89
CA SER A 50 -1.90 -8.79 -3.19
C SER A 50 -1.17 -10.12 -3.19
N GLY A 51 -1.89 -11.24 -3.28
CA GLY A 51 -1.29 -12.58 -3.41
C GLY A 51 -0.53 -13.05 -2.18
N LEU A 52 -0.92 -12.61 -0.98
CA LEU A 52 -0.38 -13.17 0.27
C LEU A 52 -0.76 -14.64 0.40
N LYS A 53 0.21 -15.50 0.70
CA LYS A 53 0.01 -16.94 0.93
C LYS A 53 -0.87 -17.21 2.15
N ASP A 54 -0.68 -16.41 3.18
CA ASP A 54 -1.47 -16.41 4.42
C ASP A 54 -1.40 -15.03 5.09
N ARG A 55 -2.06 -14.89 6.22
CA ARG A 55 -2.13 -13.64 6.99
C ARG A 55 -1.27 -13.67 8.26
N SER A 56 -0.22 -14.49 8.28
CA SER A 56 0.70 -14.59 9.41
C SER A 56 1.91 -13.66 9.26
N GLY A 57 2.58 -13.39 10.37
CA GLY A 57 3.86 -12.68 10.39
C GLY A 57 3.78 -11.20 10.09
N ARG A 58 4.79 -10.70 9.37
CA ARG A 58 4.99 -9.26 9.11
C ARG A 58 5.31 -8.98 7.65
N LEU A 59 4.91 -7.81 7.19
CA LEU A 59 5.38 -7.24 5.92
C LEU A 59 6.45 -6.20 6.19
N LYS A 60 7.51 -6.25 5.38
CA LYS A 60 8.56 -5.23 5.34
C LYS A 60 8.55 -4.60 3.96
N LEU A 61 8.33 -3.29 3.89
CA LEU A 61 8.52 -2.49 2.69
C LEU A 61 9.87 -1.79 2.82
N GLU A 62 10.76 -2.03 1.87
CA GLU A 62 12.11 -1.49 1.86
C GLU A 62 12.34 -0.63 0.62
N LEU A 63 12.94 0.55 0.81
CA LEU A 63 13.31 1.50 -0.23
C LEU A 63 14.84 1.65 -0.23
N TYR A 64 15.42 1.46 -1.41
CA TYR A 64 16.85 1.47 -1.68
C TYR A 64 17.25 2.59 -2.64
N PRO A 65 18.54 2.97 -2.67
CA PRO A 65 19.07 3.86 -3.70
C PRO A 65 18.85 3.29 -5.11
N ALA A 66 18.78 4.19 -6.09
CA ALA A 66 18.53 3.84 -7.47
C ALA A 66 19.80 3.37 -8.20
N ASN A 67 20.48 2.36 -7.67
CA ASN A 67 21.62 1.74 -8.36
C ASN A 67 21.73 0.24 -8.03
N ALA A 68 22.34 -0.51 -8.95
CA ALA A 68 22.46 -1.96 -8.85
C ALA A 68 23.37 -2.43 -7.72
N ASP A 69 24.41 -1.66 -7.41
CA ASP A 69 25.41 -2.05 -6.40
C ASP A 69 24.83 -1.98 -4.98
N ASP A 70 23.89 -1.07 -4.73
CA ASP A 70 23.27 -0.88 -3.42
C ASP A 70 21.99 -1.70 -3.23
N PHE A 71 21.42 -2.21 -4.32
CA PHE A 71 20.17 -2.98 -4.26
C PHE A 71 20.31 -4.28 -3.47
N LEU A 72 19.46 -4.46 -2.47
CA LEU A 72 19.46 -5.61 -1.54
C LEU A 72 20.73 -5.75 -0.67
N LYS A 73 21.52 -4.69 -0.51
CA LYS A 73 22.54 -4.61 0.54
C LYS A 73 21.92 -4.49 1.92
N GLY A 74 22.70 -4.82 2.93
CA GLY A 74 22.28 -4.67 4.33
C GLY A 74 22.02 -3.21 4.70
N ASP A 75 20.98 -2.97 5.49
CA ASP A 75 20.61 -1.63 5.98
C ASP A 75 21.77 -0.91 6.69
N ARG A 76 22.50 -1.63 7.55
CA ARG A 76 23.67 -1.07 8.26
C ARG A 76 24.79 -0.62 7.34
N GLU A 77 25.04 -1.37 6.27
CA GLU A 77 26.05 -1.04 5.27
C GLU A 77 25.67 0.24 4.52
N LEU A 78 24.41 0.30 4.05
CA LEU A 78 23.88 1.46 3.33
C LEU A 78 23.90 2.72 4.20
N LEU A 79 23.39 2.63 5.42
CA LEU A 79 23.33 3.77 6.34
C LEU A 79 24.73 4.25 6.76
N LYS A 80 25.68 3.34 7.01
CA LYS A 80 27.07 3.68 7.30
C LYS A 80 27.75 4.39 6.13
N ALA A 81 27.38 4.04 4.91
CA ALA A 81 27.87 4.69 3.68
C ALA A 81 27.14 6.00 3.34
N GLY A 82 26.24 6.50 4.21
CA GLY A 82 25.42 7.69 3.95
C GLY A 82 24.40 7.52 2.83
N LYS A 83 24.09 6.28 2.47
CA LYS A 83 23.12 5.96 1.42
C LYS A 83 21.68 6.02 1.94
N VAL A 84 20.76 6.31 1.04
CA VAL A 84 19.34 6.27 1.36
C VAL A 84 18.92 4.82 1.61
N PHE A 85 18.31 4.59 2.77
CA PHE A 85 17.58 3.38 3.07
C PHE A 85 16.39 3.71 3.97
N ARG A 86 15.23 3.20 3.64
CA ARG A 86 14.02 3.32 4.47
C ARG A 86 13.35 1.95 4.58
N ARG A 87 12.76 1.69 5.74
CA ARG A 87 12.00 0.46 5.99
C ARG A 87 10.76 0.75 6.81
N VAL A 88 9.64 0.22 6.35
CA VAL A 88 8.39 0.17 7.10
C VAL A 88 8.08 -1.29 7.40
N VAL A 89 7.73 -1.58 8.63
CA VAL A 89 7.38 -2.94 9.08
C VAL A 89 6.01 -2.91 9.71
N THR A 90 5.13 -3.81 9.28
CA THR A 90 3.79 -3.95 9.85
C THR A 90 3.42 -5.42 10.03
N THR A 91 2.54 -5.70 10.98
CA THR A 91 1.90 -7.03 11.10
C THR A 91 0.91 -7.19 9.95
N VAL A 92 0.83 -8.39 9.37
CA VAL A 92 -0.18 -8.68 8.35
C VAL A 92 -1.57 -8.61 8.98
N PRO A 93 -2.52 -7.79 8.47
CA PRO A 93 -3.86 -7.74 9.02
C PRO A 93 -4.60 -9.05 8.74
N SER A 94 -5.48 -9.46 9.65
CA SER A 94 -6.25 -10.70 9.53
C SER A 94 -7.18 -10.75 8.32
N SER A 95 -7.61 -9.58 7.84
CA SER A 95 -8.52 -9.44 6.69
C SER A 95 -8.32 -8.10 5.96
N GLY A 96 -9.00 -7.93 4.85
CA GLY A 96 -9.03 -6.68 4.09
C GLY A 96 -7.81 -6.45 3.17
N VAL A 97 -7.78 -5.27 2.57
CA VAL A 97 -6.70 -4.82 1.69
C VAL A 97 -5.45 -4.50 2.51
N VAL A 98 -4.29 -4.89 1.99
CA VAL A 98 -3.00 -4.57 2.60
C VAL A 98 -2.34 -3.45 1.80
N SER A 99 -2.09 -2.34 2.48
CA SER A 99 -1.38 -1.20 1.90
C SER A 99 -0.30 -0.74 2.86
N LEU A 100 0.92 -0.52 2.35
CA LEU A 100 2.04 0.04 3.09
C LEU A 100 2.51 1.30 2.38
N CYS A 101 3.05 2.26 3.14
CA CYS A 101 3.66 3.42 2.55
C CYS A 101 5.04 3.69 3.15
N VAL A 102 6.00 4.06 2.30
CA VAL A 102 7.34 4.47 2.70
C VAL A 102 7.64 5.86 2.15
N PRO A 103 8.02 6.84 3.01
CA PRO A 103 8.42 8.15 2.55
C PRO A 103 9.76 8.08 1.80
N ALA A 104 9.87 8.80 0.69
CA ALA A 104 11.13 9.02 0.00
C ALA A 104 11.75 10.36 0.47
N PRO A 105 13.08 10.48 0.52
CA PRO A 105 13.72 11.72 0.97
C PRO A 105 13.55 12.88 -0.02
N SER A 106 13.36 12.58 -1.29
CA SER A 106 13.15 13.54 -2.39
C SER A 106 12.50 12.85 -3.59
N PRO A 107 11.96 13.59 -4.55
CA PRO A 107 11.59 13.03 -5.85
C PRO A 107 12.78 12.34 -6.52
N GLY A 108 12.54 11.26 -7.24
CA GLY A 108 13.61 10.53 -7.92
C GLY A 108 13.30 9.06 -8.19
N ARG A 109 14.31 8.32 -8.61
CA ARG A 109 14.23 6.87 -8.83
C ARG A 109 14.69 6.14 -7.58
N TYR A 110 13.94 5.13 -7.17
CA TYR A 110 14.26 4.27 -6.03
C TYR A 110 13.94 2.81 -6.38
N ALA A 111 14.68 1.88 -5.80
CA ALA A 111 14.28 0.49 -5.85
C ALA A 111 13.46 0.14 -4.60
N VAL A 112 12.34 -0.56 -4.78
CA VAL A 112 11.45 -0.95 -3.68
C VAL A 112 11.16 -2.44 -3.71
N VAL A 113 11.09 -3.04 -2.51
CA VAL A 113 10.83 -4.47 -2.33
C VAL A 113 9.86 -4.63 -1.15
N VAL A 114 8.87 -5.51 -1.30
CA VAL A 114 8.08 -6.00 -0.17
C VAL A 114 8.53 -7.41 0.18
N ILE A 115 8.77 -7.66 1.46
CA ILE A 115 9.11 -8.97 1.99
C ILE A 115 8.01 -9.39 2.96
N HIS A 116 7.43 -10.57 2.76
CA HIS A 116 6.50 -11.19 3.69
C HIS A 116 7.26 -12.14 4.60
N LYS A 117 7.54 -11.71 5.83
CA LYS A 117 8.19 -12.48 6.88
C LYS A 117 7.15 -13.30 7.65
N ARG A 118 6.88 -14.54 7.19
CA ARG A 118 5.80 -15.38 7.73
C ARG A 118 6.09 -15.92 9.12
N ASP A 119 7.36 -16.19 9.43
CA ASP A 119 7.83 -16.67 10.76
C ASP A 119 8.23 -15.51 11.70
N GLY A 120 8.21 -14.27 11.23
CA GLY A 120 8.66 -13.10 11.97
C GLY A 120 10.17 -13.06 12.25
N ALA A 121 10.96 -14.05 11.82
CA ALA A 121 12.39 -14.10 12.01
C ALA A 121 13.11 -12.91 11.33
N PRO A 122 14.26 -12.42 11.87
CA PRO A 122 14.93 -11.26 11.31
C PRO A 122 15.56 -11.51 9.94
N LYS A 123 16.08 -12.72 9.71
CA LYS A 123 16.72 -13.11 8.44
C LYS A 123 15.69 -13.61 7.44
N PHE A 124 15.91 -13.31 6.16
CA PHE A 124 15.08 -13.83 5.07
C PHE A 124 15.25 -15.35 4.96
N ASN A 125 14.12 -16.06 4.99
CA ASN A 125 14.05 -17.51 4.81
C ASN A 125 13.44 -17.81 3.44
N ILE A 126 14.27 -18.20 2.49
CA ILE A 126 13.87 -18.44 1.10
C ILE A 126 12.73 -19.48 0.96
N SER A 127 12.67 -20.46 1.87
CA SER A 127 11.66 -21.51 1.80
C SER A 127 10.32 -21.12 2.41
N ASN A 128 10.29 -20.05 3.21
CA ASN A 128 9.10 -19.67 3.98
C ASN A 128 8.57 -18.29 3.59
N ASP A 129 9.47 -17.33 3.35
CA ASP A 129 9.11 -15.94 3.13
C ASP A 129 8.71 -15.66 1.68
N GLY A 130 7.90 -14.62 1.52
CA GLY A 130 7.50 -14.11 0.21
C GLY A 130 8.23 -12.84 -0.18
N VAL A 131 8.29 -12.56 -1.49
CA VAL A 131 8.86 -11.33 -2.06
C VAL A 131 7.89 -10.75 -3.07
N GLY A 132 7.73 -9.42 -3.08
CA GLY A 132 7.00 -8.66 -4.09
C GLY A 132 7.89 -7.59 -4.69
N LEU A 133 7.78 -7.40 -6.01
CA LEU A 133 8.46 -6.37 -6.79
C LEU A 133 7.45 -5.60 -7.65
N PRO A 134 7.73 -4.32 -7.99
CA PRO A 134 6.85 -3.50 -8.81
C PRO A 134 6.60 -4.15 -10.19
N GLY A 135 5.31 -4.34 -10.56
CA GLY A 135 4.94 -4.76 -11.91
C GLY A 135 5.53 -6.09 -12.37
N LEU A 136 6.08 -6.91 -11.47
CA LEU A 136 6.71 -8.17 -11.83
C LEU A 136 5.81 -9.36 -11.51
N ASP A 137 5.27 -10.01 -12.55
CA ASP A 137 4.39 -11.17 -12.43
C ASP A 137 5.13 -12.45 -12.01
N ARG A 138 6.44 -12.55 -12.29
CA ARG A 138 7.24 -13.72 -11.95
C ARG A 138 8.70 -13.38 -11.73
N ILE A 139 9.21 -13.62 -10.51
CA ILE A 139 10.63 -13.50 -10.17
C ILE A 139 11.44 -14.69 -10.72
N GLY A 140 10.89 -15.91 -10.58
CA GLY A 140 11.57 -17.12 -11.05
C GLY A 140 12.68 -17.60 -10.10
N ARG A 141 13.79 -18.11 -10.68
CA ARG A 141 14.87 -18.79 -9.94
C ARG A 141 16.07 -17.89 -9.63
N ARG A 142 16.18 -16.76 -10.29
CA ARG A 142 17.32 -15.85 -10.14
C ARG A 142 17.01 -14.80 -9.09
N ARG A 143 18.06 -14.29 -8.44
CA ARG A 143 17.94 -13.07 -7.62
C ARG A 143 17.39 -11.94 -8.49
N PRO A 144 16.40 -11.18 -8.03
CA PRO A 144 15.91 -10.01 -8.76
C PRO A 144 17.04 -9.04 -9.05
N ASN A 145 17.04 -8.46 -10.22
CA ASN A 145 17.93 -7.36 -10.53
C ASN A 145 17.31 -6.03 -10.13
N PHE A 146 18.14 -5.01 -10.06
CA PHE A 146 17.75 -3.67 -9.68
C PHE A 146 16.62 -3.09 -10.55
N GLU A 147 16.69 -3.24 -11.87
CA GLU A 147 15.71 -2.65 -12.80
C GLU A 147 14.30 -3.19 -12.60
N GLN A 148 14.15 -4.40 -12.07
CA GLN A 148 12.86 -5.02 -11.75
C GLN A 148 12.20 -4.40 -10.51
N ALA A 149 12.95 -3.63 -9.73
CA ALA A 149 12.49 -3.04 -8.47
C ALA A 149 12.29 -1.52 -8.55
N VAL A 150 12.66 -0.89 -9.68
CA VAL A 150 12.68 0.57 -9.80
C VAL A 150 11.29 1.17 -9.87
N VAL A 151 11.08 2.22 -9.08
CA VAL A 151 9.90 3.09 -9.10
C VAL A 151 10.35 4.54 -9.25
N LEU A 152 9.65 5.30 -10.11
CA LEU A 152 9.78 6.75 -10.17
C LEU A 152 8.86 7.39 -9.12
N VAL A 153 9.43 8.15 -8.22
CA VAL A 153 8.72 8.86 -7.16
C VAL A 153 8.68 10.35 -7.52
N PRO A 154 7.50 10.91 -7.77
CA PRO A 154 7.31 12.36 -7.96
C PRO A 154 7.33 13.11 -6.63
N ASP A 155 7.00 14.40 -6.65
CA ASP A 155 6.91 15.26 -5.44
C ASP A 155 5.78 14.86 -4.48
N GLN A 156 4.97 13.91 -4.87
CA GLN A 156 3.85 13.36 -4.10
C GLN A 156 3.92 11.84 -4.03
N ILE A 157 2.99 11.23 -3.30
CA ILE A 157 2.93 9.77 -3.21
C ILE A 157 2.58 9.15 -4.57
N THR A 158 3.41 8.20 -5.01
CA THR A 158 3.06 7.29 -6.10
C THR A 158 2.53 5.97 -5.56
N THR A 159 1.50 5.41 -6.19
CA THR A 159 0.90 4.13 -5.77
C THR A 159 1.28 3.03 -6.76
N VAL A 160 1.76 1.92 -6.23
CA VAL A 160 2.22 0.75 -7.01
C VAL A 160 1.54 -0.51 -6.49
N ALA A 161 1.05 -1.35 -7.39
CA ALA A 161 0.57 -2.69 -7.05
C ALA A 161 1.74 -3.67 -7.01
N MET A 162 1.76 -4.52 -5.98
CA MET A 162 2.73 -5.61 -5.86
C MET A 162 2.02 -6.92 -5.54
N ARG A 163 2.30 -7.95 -6.33
CA ARG A 163 1.85 -9.31 -6.06
C ARG A 163 2.95 -10.09 -5.38
N MET A 164 2.63 -10.68 -4.23
CA MET A 164 3.57 -11.51 -3.47
C MET A 164 3.82 -12.83 -4.21
N GLN A 165 5.06 -13.27 -4.13
CA GLN A 165 5.54 -14.49 -4.75
C GLN A 165 6.31 -15.32 -3.71
N TYR A 166 6.19 -16.64 -3.80
CA TYR A 166 6.81 -17.58 -2.87
C TYR A 166 7.57 -18.64 -3.67
N LEU A 167 8.51 -19.30 -2.99
CA LEU A 167 9.29 -20.37 -3.64
C LEU A 167 8.42 -21.62 -3.87
N HIS A 168 8.39 -22.09 -5.11
CA HIS A 168 7.72 -23.32 -5.54
C HIS A 168 8.73 -24.30 -6.13
N GLY A 169 9.61 -24.81 -5.30
CA GLY A 169 10.63 -25.79 -5.68
C GLY A 169 11.44 -25.34 -6.93
N LEU A 170 11.53 -26.19 -7.92
CA LEU A 170 12.27 -25.92 -9.15
C LEU A 170 11.67 -24.80 -10.03
N ALA A 171 10.41 -24.42 -9.82
CA ALA A 171 9.79 -23.34 -10.58
C ALA A 171 10.27 -21.93 -10.10
N GLY A 172 10.94 -21.86 -8.97
CA GLY A 172 11.39 -20.59 -8.37
C GLY A 172 10.25 -19.80 -7.74
N PHE A 173 10.47 -18.50 -7.51
CA PHE A 173 9.46 -17.61 -6.98
C PHE A 173 8.38 -17.30 -8.01
N ARG A 174 7.13 -17.53 -7.62
CA ARG A 174 5.92 -17.26 -8.40
C ARG A 174 4.74 -16.93 -7.47
N PRO A 175 3.69 -16.28 -8.00
CA PRO A 175 2.46 -16.09 -7.25
C PRO A 175 1.84 -17.42 -6.80
N GLU A 176 1.14 -17.40 -5.67
CA GLU A 176 0.27 -18.52 -5.29
C GLU A 176 -0.85 -18.70 -6.32
N PRO A 177 -1.21 -19.94 -6.65
CA PRO A 177 -2.39 -20.20 -7.47
C PRO A 177 -3.66 -19.73 -6.71
N HIS A 178 -4.60 -19.23 -7.45
CA HIS A 178 -5.94 -18.83 -6.96
C HIS A 178 -6.80 -20.06 -6.82
#